data_54b557fde30e735e4944b0e7aaaa6ee6
#
_entry.id   54b557fde30e735e4944b0e7aaaa6ee6
#
_cell.length_a   1.000
_cell.length_b   1.000
_cell.length_c   1.000
_cell.angle_alpha   90.00
_cell.angle_beta   90.00
_cell.angle_gamma   90.00
#
_symmetry.space_group_name_H-M   'P 1'
#
loop_
_entity.id
_entity.type
_entity.pdbx_description
1 polymer ?
#
loop_
_entity_poly.entity_id
_entity_poly.type
_entity_poly.pdbx_seq_one_letter_code
_entity_poly.pdbx_strand_id
1 'polypeptide(L)'
;MPSRHAQEYDVLVIGGGLSGVIAATAAARNGATTLLVEKDGALGGTMTACLVGPMMTFHSATEQVIRGLPQELVDRLVAYGASPGHILDTSGYVATVTPFDAEGLRLMAQRMVLESGAGVLFHACVTGVEITDQRFTGVRVTSQGV
;
A
#
# COMPACT_ATOMS: atom_id res chain seq x y z
N MET A 1 -30.93 3.66 -10.97
CA MET A 1 -29.87 2.97 -11.73
C MET A 1 -28.55 3.49 -11.23
N PRO A 2 -27.55 2.66 -10.89
CA PRO A 2 -26.25 3.18 -10.49
C PRO A 2 -25.66 3.93 -11.68
N SER A 3 -25.16 5.14 -11.44
CA SER A 3 -24.49 5.94 -12.44
C SER A 3 -23.16 5.24 -12.81
N ARG A 4 -23.03 4.78 -14.05
CA ARG A 4 -21.76 4.28 -14.56
C ARG A 4 -20.88 5.49 -14.92
N HIS A 5 -20.11 5.98 -13.97
CA HIS A 5 -18.98 6.85 -14.29
C HIS A 5 -17.78 5.92 -14.55
N ALA A 6 -17.49 5.65 -15.81
CA ALA A 6 -16.25 4.97 -16.19
C ALA A 6 -15.14 6.05 -16.20
N GLN A 7 -14.18 5.90 -15.31
CA GLN A 7 -12.95 6.67 -15.34
C GLN A 7 -11.84 5.74 -15.81
N GLU A 8 -10.99 6.22 -16.71
CA GLU A 8 -9.90 5.44 -17.27
C GLU A 8 -8.62 5.65 -16.48
N TYR A 9 -7.89 4.57 -16.27
CA TYR A 9 -6.59 4.54 -15.61
C TYR A 9 -5.65 3.60 -16.37
N ASP A 10 -4.37 3.93 -16.41
CA ASP A 10 -3.34 3.05 -16.95
C ASP A 10 -3.10 1.86 -16.01
N VAL A 11 -3.19 2.10 -14.68
CA VAL A 11 -2.96 1.10 -13.65
C VAL A 11 -4.05 1.17 -12.58
N LEU A 12 -4.68 0.02 -12.32
CA LEU A 12 -5.55 -0.19 -11.16
C LEU A 12 -4.85 -1.12 -10.16
N VAL A 13 -4.64 -0.64 -8.95
CA VAL A 13 -4.09 -1.44 -7.85
C VAL A 13 -5.23 -1.81 -6.91
N ILE A 14 -5.43 -3.11 -6.71
CA ILE A 14 -6.51 -3.63 -5.89
C ILE A 14 -5.95 -4.08 -4.54
N GLY A 15 -6.37 -3.40 -3.48
CA GLY A 15 -5.94 -3.63 -2.10
C GLY A 15 -4.85 -2.66 -1.65
N GLY A 16 -5.11 -1.95 -0.55
CA GLY A 16 -4.24 -0.94 0.05
C GLY A 16 -3.32 -1.48 1.15
N GLY A 17 -3.01 -2.77 1.15
CA GLY A 17 -1.91 -3.31 1.97
C GLY A 17 -0.56 -2.72 1.53
N LEU A 18 0.53 -2.98 2.27
CA LEU A 18 1.82 -2.37 1.94
C LEU A 18 2.28 -2.66 0.51
N SER A 19 2.03 -3.87 -0.01
CA SER A 19 2.35 -4.20 -1.41
C SER A 19 1.61 -3.29 -2.40
N GLY A 20 0.32 -3.03 -2.15
CA GLY A 20 -0.48 -2.13 -2.98
C GLY A 20 -0.04 -0.67 -2.86
N VAL A 21 0.29 -0.21 -1.66
CA VAL A 21 0.87 1.12 -1.42
C VAL A 21 2.14 1.32 -2.26
N ILE A 22 3.05 0.35 -2.21
CA ILE A 22 4.31 0.41 -2.97
C ILE A 22 4.06 0.32 -4.48
N ALA A 23 3.15 -0.57 -4.91
CA ALA A 23 2.82 -0.73 -6.32
C ALA A 23 2.18 0.53 -6.92
N ALA A 24 1.20 1.12 -6.23
CA ALA A 24 0.55 2.36 -6.68
C ALA A 24 1.53 3.54 -6.73
N THR A 25 2.36 3.67 -5.69
CA THR A 25 3.41 4.70 -5.65
C THR A 25 4.39 4.54 -6.80
N ALA A 26 4.84 3.30 -7.08
CA ALA A 26 5.76 3.02 -8.17
C ALA A 26 5.14 3.35 -9.53
N ALA A 27 3.92 2.90 -9.79
CA ALA A 27 3.23 3.14 -11.05
C ALA A 27 3.06 4.64 -11.32
N ALA A 28 2.54 5.39 -10.34
CA ALA A 28 2.32 6.83 -10.48
C ALA A 28 3.63 7.60 -10.66
N ARG A 29 4.68 7.28 -9.92
CA ARG A 29 6.01 7.91 -10.09
C ARG A 29 6.65 7.64 -11.45
N ASN A 30 6.24 6.56 -12.14
CA ASN A 30 6.64 6.27 -13.51
C ASN A 30 5.69 6.87 -14.56
N GLY A 31 4.80 7.77 -14.17
CA GLY A 31 3.94 8.55 -15.06
C GLY A 31 2.61 7.88 -15.44
N ALA A 32 2.27 6.72 -14.87
CA ALA A 32 0.99 6.08 -15.11
C ALA A 32 -0.13 6.78 -14.33
N THR A 33 -1.27 7.05 -14.98
CA THR A 33 -2.50 7.42 -14.26
C THR A 33 -2.95 6.23 -13.42
N THR A 34 -2.86 6.37 -12.09
CA THR A 34 -3.00 5.24 -11.17
C THR A 34 -4.12 5.46 -10.16
N LEU A 35 -4.95 4.44 -9.95
CA LEU A 35 -5.92 4.37 -8.86
C LEU A 35 -5.65 3.15 -7.98
N LEU A 36 -5.58 3.38 -6.67
CA LEU A 36 -5.57 2.33 -5.65
C LEU A 36 -6.98 2.20 -5.07
N VAL A 37 -7.54 1.00 -5.12
CA VAL A 37 -8.87 0.67 -4.59
C VAL A 37 -8.72 -0.15 -3.32
N GLU A 38 -9.27 0.35 -2.20
CA GLU A 38 -9.21 -0.28 -0.90
C GLU A 38 -10.61 -0.44 -0.29
N LYS A 39 -10.90 -1.63 0.24
CA LYS A 39 -12.20 -1.95 0.85
C LYS A 39 -12.40 -1.27 2.21
N ASP A 40 -11.32 -1.07 2.94
CA ASP A 40 -11.31 -0.43 4.25
C ASP A 40 -11.15 1.10 4.12
N GLY A 41 -11.23 1.81 5.23
CA GLY A 41 -11.08 3.28 5.29
C GLY A 41 -9.64 3.74 5.48
N ALA A 42 -8.65 2.85 5.39
CA ALA A 42 -7.25 3.16 5.63
C ALA A 42 -6.32 2.24 4.85
N LEU A 43 -5.11 2.71 4.58
CA LEU A 43 -4.03 1.92 3.98
C LEU A 43 -3.19 1.18 5.05
N GLY A 44 -2.39 0.21 4.59
CA GLY A 44 -1.48 -0.58 5.42
C GLY A 44 -1.91 -2.04 5.64
N GLY A 45 -3.18 -2.36 5.33
CA GLY A 45 -3.71 -3.73 5.39
C GLY A 45 -3.57 -4.35 6.79
N THR A 46 -3.07 -5.58 6.87
CA THR A 46 -2.96 -6.33 8.14
C THR A 46 -2.10 -5.62 9.18
N MET A 47 -1.14 -4.81 8.78
CA MET A 47 -0.28 -4.07 9.71
C MET A 47 -1.01 -2.93 10.41
N THR A 48 -2.04 -2.38 9.79
CA THR A 48 -2.82 -1.27 10.37
C THR A 48 -4.21 -1.69 10.82
N ALA A 49 -4.90 -2.55 10.07
CA ALA A 49 -6.23 -3.02 10.41
C ALA A 49 -6.22 -4.13 11.48
N CYS A 50 -5.22 -5.02 11.45
CA CYS A 50 -5.10 -6.14 12.37
C CYS A 50 -3.94 -5.96 13.37
N LEU A 51 -3.21 -4.83 13.33
CA LEU A 51 -2.09 -4.51 14.21
C LEU A 51 -0.98 -5.56 14.19
N VAL A 52 -0.75 -6.20 13.04
CA VAL A 52 0.31 -7.18 12.86
C VAL A 52 1.63 -6.48 12.64
N GLY A 53 2.51 -6.55 13.62
CA GLY A 53 3.86 -5.97 13.59
C GLY A 53 4.82 -6.84 14.39
N PRO A 54 6.12 -6.55 14.26
CA PRO A 54 6.82 -5.58 13.40
C PRO A 54 6.93 -6.02 11.93
N MET A 55 7.39 -5.11 11.03
CA MET A 55 7.76 -5.51 9.67
C MET A 55 8.99 -6.41 9.72
N MET A 56 8.94 -7.56 9.06
CA MET A 56 10.02 -8.55 8.98
C MET A 56 10.26 -8.93 7.52
N THR A 57 11.45 -9.11 7.05
CA THR A 57 12.71 -8.53 7.51
C THR A 57 13.30 -7.78 6.30
N PHE A 58 14.01 -6.70 6.52
CA PHE A 58 14.66 -5.95 5.43
C PHE A 58 16.07 -6.47 5.14
N HIS A 59 16.60 -7.33 6.04
CA HIS A 59 17.97 -7.81 5.97
C HIS A 59 18.03 -9.34 5.89
N SER A 60 19.01 -9.84 5.14
CA SER A 60 19.47 -11.21 5.19
C SER A 60 20.84 -11.20 5.88
N ALA A 61 20.92 -11.80 7.06
CA ALA A 61 22.05 -11.64 7.96
C ALA A 61 22.41 -10.14 8.18
N THR A 62 23.56 -9.69 7.70
CA THR A 62 24.02 -8.30 7.83
C THR A 62 23.73 -7.46 6.59
N GLU A 63 23.26 -8.05 5.50
CA GLU A 63 23.01 -7.35 4.25
C GLU A 63 21.54 -6.89 4.15
N GLN A 64 21.33 -5.62 3.84
CA GLN A 64 20.01 -5.12 3.52
C GLN A 64 19.60 -5.52 2.10
N VAL A 65 18.59 -6.39 1.99
CA VAL A 65 18.09 -6.93 0.72
C VAL A 65 16.82 -6.22 0.22
N ILE A 66 16.03 -5.62 1.12
CA ILE A 66 14.85 -4.83 0.76
C ILE A 66 15.19 -3.35 0.83
N ARG A 67 15.06 -2.66 -0.31
CA ARG A 67 15.48 -1.26 -0.52
C ARG A 67 14.40 -0.51 -1.32
N GLY A 68 14.69 0.73 -1.73
CA GLY A 68 13.81 1.55 -2.56
C GLY A 68 12.56 2.01 -1.82
N LEU A 69 11.39 1.91 -2.45
CA LEU A 69 10.14 2.43 -1.87
C LEU A 69 9.77 1.84 -0.50
N PRO A 70 9.96 0.53 -0.22
CA PRO A 70 9.75 0.02 1.13
C PRO A 70 10.67 0.68 2.17
N GLN A 71 11.93 0.93 1.81
CA GLN A 71 12.85 1.67 2.69
C GLN A 71 12.41 3.11 2.87
N GLU A 72 12.01 3.79 1.80
CA GLU A 72 11.49 5.16 1.90
C GLU A 72 10.30 5.26 2.88
N LEU A 73 9.40 4.26 2.89
CA LEU A 73 8.31 4.24 3.84
C LEU A 73 8.83 4.15 5.29
N VAL A 74 9.85 3.32 5.54
CA VAL A 74 10.49 3.23 6.87
C VAL A 74 11.16 4.56 7.24
N ASP A 75 11.88 5.18 6.31
CA ASP A 75 12.54 6.47 6.55
C ASP A 75 11.52 7.57 6.90
N ARG A 76 10.36 7.58 6.23
CA ARG A 76 9.24 8.49 6.55
C ARG A 76 8.67 8.23 7.94
N LEU A 77 8.53 6.96 8.34
CA LEU A 77 8.08 6.60 9.69
C LEU A 77 9.07 7.05 10.75
N VAL A 78 10.37 6.88 10.52
CA VAL A 78 11.43 7.36 11.41
C VAL A 78 11.38 8.89 11.54
N ALA A 79 11.31 9.59 10.41
CA ALA A 79 11.24 11.06 10.40
C ALA A 79 9.98 11.60 11.09
N TYR A 80 8.88 10.85 11.04
CA TYR A 80 7.63 11.20 11.73
C TYR A 80 7.63 10.83 13.22
N GLY A 81 8.60 10.04 13.68
CA GLY A 81 8.67 9.53 15.07
C GLY A 81 7.80 8.29 15.32
N ALA A 82 7.35 7.63 14.28
CA ALA A 82 6.48 6.44 14.34
C ALA A 82 7.25 5.11 14.22
N SER A 83 8.56 5.13 14.10
CA SER A 83 9.41 3.94 14.06
C SER A 83 10.83 4.28 14.54
N PRO A 84 11.51 3.39 15.25
CA PRO A 84 12.95 3.50 15.49
C PRO A 84 13.81 3.11 14.27
N GLY A 85 13.20 2.67 13.16
CA GLY A 85 13.89 2.05 12.03
C GLY A 85 14.15 0.56 12.26
N HIS A 86 15.15 0.03 11.55
CA HIS A 86 15.53 -1.37 11.68
C HIS A 86 16.33 -1.61 12.95
N ILE A 87 15.91 -2.58 13.72
CA ILE A 87 16.63 -3.04 14.92
C ILE A 87 16.97 -4.52 14.80
N LEU A 88 18.07 -4.95 15.43
CA LEU A 88 18.44 -6.35 15.46
C LEU A 88 17.38 -7.18 16.16
N ASP A 89 17.04 -8.32 15.59
CA ASP A 89 16.21 -9.30 16.28
C ASP A 89 17.04 -10.10 17.28
N THR A 90 16.66 -10.02 18.57
CA THR A 90 17.33 -10.76 19.64
C THR A 90 16.72 -12.14 19.89
N SER A 91 15.60 -12.46 19.23
CA SER A 91 14.95 -13.78 19.35
C SER A 91 15.61 -14.85 18.49
N GLY A 92 16.41 -14.44 17.49
CA GLY A 92 17.06 -15.34 16.54
C GLY A 92 16.14 -15.85 15.42
N TYR A 93 14.94 -15.28 15.29
CA TYR A 93 13.98 -15.67 14.26
C TYR A 93 14.29 -15.03 12.90
N VAL A 94 14.68 -13.75 12.89
CA VAL A 94 15.05 -13.00 11.67
C VAL A 94 16.31 -12.14 11.94
N ALA A 95 16.89 -11.57 10.91
CA ALA A 95 18.06 -10.70 11.08
C ALA A 95 17.68 -9.36 11.75
N THR A 96 16.61 -8.73 11.27
CA THR A 96 16.11 -7.47 11.80
C THR A 96 14.60 -7.43 11.83
N VAL A 97 14.08 -6.61 12.71
CA VAL A 97 12.66 -6.24 12.76
C VAL A 97 12.54 -4.72 12.67
N THR A 98 11.41 -4.23 12.18
CA THR A 98 11.12 -2.80 12.08
C THR A 98 9.82 -2.53 12.82
N PRO A 99 9.88 -2.19 14.11
CA PRO A 99 8.71 -1.76 14.87
C PRO A 99 8.14 -0.47 14.31
N PHE A 100 6.83 -0.30 14.42
CA PHE A 100 6.15 0.89 13.96
C PHE A 100 4.88 1.16 14.78
N ASP A 101 4.48 2.41 14.81
CA ASP A 101 3.15 2.84 15.24
C ASP A 101 2.15 2.67 14.09
N ALA A 102 1.01 2.01 14.35
CA ALA A 102 0.04 1.68 13.30
C ALA A 102 -0.66 2.92 12.72
N GLU A 103 -0.92 3.96 13.54
CA GLU A 103 -1.52 5.21 13.06
C GLU A 103 -0.51 6.02 12.24
N GLY A 104 0.75 6.05 12.68
CA GLY A 104 1.84 6.63 11.90
C GLY A 104 2.00 5.94 10.54
N LEU A 105 1.89 4.60 10.52
CA LEU A 105 1.96 3.83 9.28
C LEU A 105 0.78 4.16 8.33
N ARG A 106 -0.46 4.25 8.84
CA ARG A 106 -1.63 4.68 8.05
C ARG A 106 -1.38 6.01 7.37
N LEU A 107 -0.92 6.98 8.15
CA LEU A 107 -0.68 8.33 7.66
C LEU A 107 0.44 8.38 6.63
N MET A 108 1.57 7.72 6.88
CA MET A 108 2.72 7.75 5.97
C MET A 108 2.45 6.97 4.69
N ALA A 109 1.75 5.83 4.76
CA ALA A 109 1.33 5.07 3.59
C ALA A 109 0.39 5.91 2.69
N GLN A 110 -0.61 6.58 3.28
CA GLN A 110 -1.52 7.43 2.53
C GLN A 110 -0.80 8.63 1.89
N ARG A 111 0.05 9.31 2.65
CA ARG A 111 0.86 10.42 2.11
C ARG A 111 1.72 9.99 0.95
N MET A 112 2.41 8.85 1.08
CA MET A 112 3.30 8.34 0.04
C MET A 112 2.56 8.07 -1.27
N VAL A 113 1.35 7.51 -1.21
CA VAL A 113 0.50 7.27 -2.38
C VAL A 113 0.04 8.60 -2.98
N LEU A 114 -0.54 9.49 -2.18
CA LEU A 114 -1.10 10.77 -2.68
C LEU A 114 -0.01 11.69 -3.25
N GLU A 115 1.13 11.79 -2.59
CA GLU A 115 2.28 12.60 -3.06
C GLU A 115 2.89 12.04 -4.36
N SER A 116 2.69 10.76 -4.67
CA SER A 116 3.11 10.18 -5.95
C SER A 116 2.22 10.59 -7.13
N GLY A 117 1.04 11.14 -6.86
CA GLY A 117 0.02 11.47 -7.86
C GLY A 117 -1.02 10.36 -8.09
N ALA A 118 -0.93 9.23 -7.38
CA ALA A 118 -1.97 8.20 -7.45
C ALA A 118 -3.25 8.63 -6.71
N GLY A 119 -4.40 8.28 -7.28
CA GLY A 119 -5.69 8.37 -6.60
C GLY A 119 -5.89 7.22 -5.61
N VAL A 120 -6.74 7.42 -4.60
CA VAL A 120 -7.17 6.37 -3.67
C VAL A 120 -8.69 6.37 -3.58
N LEU A 121 -9.30 5.19 -3.71
CA LEU A 121 -10.72 4.97 -3.51
C LEU A 121 -10.90 4.05 -2.30
N PHE A 122 -11.33 4.62 -1.18
CA PHE A 122 -11.64 3.88 0.05
C PHE A 122 -13.07 3.35 0.07
N HIS A 123 -13.34 2.43 0.99
CA HIS A 123 -14.65 1.80 1.20
C HIS A 123 -15.22 1.18 -0.09
N ALA A 124 -14.34 0.64 -0.92
CA ALA A 124 -14.64 0.18 -2.26
C ALA A 124 -14.14 -1.26 -2.46
N CYS A 125 -15.08 -2.19 -2.62
CA CYS A 125 -14.77 -3.59 -2.82
C CYS A 125 -14.85 -3.93 -4.31
N VAL A 126 -13.79 -4.49 -4.86
CA VAL A 126 -13.81 -5.04 -6.22
C VAL A 126 -14.58 -6.37 -6.21
N THR A 127 -15.67 -6.41 -6.97
CA THR A 127 -16.60 -7.56 -7.03
C THR A 127 -16.53 -8.33 -8.34
N GLY A 128 -15.76 -7.84 -9.31
CA GLY A 128 -15.58 -8.51 -10.59
C GLY A 128 -14.56 -7.82 -11.46
N VAL A 129 -14.09 -8.55 -12.43
CA VAL A 129 -13.16 -8.09 -13.47
C VAL A 129 -13.86 -8.20 -14.83
N GLU A 130 -13.66 -7.21 -15.68
CA GLU A 130 -14.16 -7.21 -17.06
C GLU A 130 -13.02 -7.53 -18.01
N ILE A 131 -13.26 -8.51 -18.87
CA ILE A 131 -12.28 -8.97 -19.87
C ILE A 131 -12.97 -8.99 -21.22
N THR A 132 -12.38 -8.35 -22.21
CA THR A 132 -12.81 -8.38 -23.61
C THR A 132 -11.60 -8.75 -24.47
N ASP A 133 -11.76 -9.70 -25.37
CA ASP A 133 -10.71 -10.17 -26.28
C ASP A 133 -9.38 -10.48 -25.55
N GLN A 134 -9.47 -11.20 -24.41
CA GLN A 134 -8.33 -11.58 -23.54
C GLN A 134 -7.58 -10.39 -22.95
N ARG A 135 -8.17 -9.21 -22.91
CA ARG A 135 -7.61 -8.01 -22.30
C ARG A 135 -8.47 -7.56 -21.12
N PHE A 136 -7.82 -7.13 -20.07
CA PHE A 136 -8.51 -6.43 -18.98
C PHE A 136 -9.05 -5.09 -19.49
N THR A 137 -10.35 -4.89 -19.32
CA THR A 137 -11.04 -3.64 -19.75
C THR A 137 -11.63 -2.87 -18.59
N GLY A 138 -11.70 -3.48 -17.39
CA GLY A 138 -12.18 -2.80 -16.22
C GLY A 138 -12.40 -3.70 -15.01
N VAL A 139 -12.82 -3.09 -13.94
CA VAL A 139 -13.26 -3.75 -12.71
C VAL A 139 -14.60 -3.21 -12.27
N ARG A 140 -15.41 -4.07 -11.68
CA ARG A 140 -16.63 -3.65 -10.99
C ARG A 140 -16.33 -3.42 -9.53
N VAL A 141 -16.72 -2.27 -9.06
CA VAL A 141 -16.52 -1.85 -7.67
C VAL A 141 -17.86 -1.61 -7.02
N THR A 142 -18.02 -2.11 -5.81
CA THR A 142 -19.16 -1.77 -4.95
C THR A 142 -18.64 -0.91 -3.81
N SER A 143 -19.16 0.30 -3.68
CA SER A 143 -18.87 1.21 -2.57
C SER A 143 -20.07 1.28 -1.65
N GLN A 144 -19.84 1.34 -0.33
CA GLN A 144 -20.93 1.59 0.62
C GLN A 144 -21.23 3.10 0.59
N GLY A 145 -22.36 3.44 -0.02
CA GLY A 145 -22.94 4.78 0.11
C GLY A 145 -23.02 5.64 -1.13
N VAL A 146 -22.83 5.07 -2.32
CA VAL A 146 -23.18 5.78 -3.57
C VAL A 146 -23.94 4.84 -4.48
#